data_f42567aec6c2c30ed383382cfdbfab7a
#
_entry.id   f42567aec6c2c30ed383382cfdbfab7a
#
_cell.length_a   1.000
_cell.length_b   1.000
_cell.length_c   1.000
_cell.angle_alpha   90.00
_cell.angle_beta   90.00
_cell.angle_gamma   90.00
#
_symmetry.space_group_name_H-M   'P 1'
#
loop_
_entity.id
_entity.type
_entity.pdbx_description
1 polymer ?
#
loop_
_entity_poly.entity_id
_entity_poly.type
_entity_poly.pdbx_seq_one_letter_code
_entity_poly.pdbx_strand_id
1 'polypeptide(L)'
;MTWLKNTAVQEYVGVLVEHFEYVQGSFDHGVILQATDEQEYLILEGHHLIPFLRQRVRIAGRLHDLEGRKSLEVLEIRPIQLNGTLQ
;
A
#
# COMPACT_ATOMS: atom_id res chain seq x y z
N MET A 1 -14.99 -3.05 -25.26
CA MET A 1 -14.54 -3.05 -24.73
C MET A 1 -14.17 -3.32 -23.92
N THR A 2 -13.86 -3.33 -23.51
CA THR A 2 -13.46 -3.56 -22.78
C THR A 2 -12.86 -3.76 -22.06
N TRP A 3 -12.63 -3.70 -21.68
CA TRP A 3 -11.84 -3.88 -21.09
C TRP A 3 -11.75 -3.99 -19.95
N LEU A 4 -11.67 -4.44 -19.60
CA LEU A 4 -11.69 -4.44 -18.50
C LEU A 4 -10.98 -5.29 -17.86
N LYS A 5 -10.17 -5.04 -17.58
CA LYS A 5 -9.38 -5.68 -16.94
C LYS A 5 -9.84 -5.96 -15.72
N ASN A 6 -10.03 -6.94 -15.32
CA ASN A 6 -10.45 -7.37 -14.23
C ASN A 6 -9.38 -7.57 -13.32
N THR A 7 -9.06 -6.69 -12.55
CA THR A 7 -7.98 -6.82 -11.61
C THR A 7 -8.49 -7.54 -10.38
N ALA A 8 -7.97 -8.71 -10.17
CA ALA A 8 -8.39 -9.50 -9.03
C ALA A 8 -7.90 -8.89 -7.74
N VAL A 9 -8.63 -9.13 -6.68
CA VAL A 9 -8.21 -8.74 -5.34
C VAL A 9 -7.16 -9.73 -4.88
N GLN A 10 -6.05 -9.21 -4.40
CA GLN A 10 -4.94 -10.02 -3.91
C GLN A 10 -4.53 -9.52 -2.55
N GLU A 11 -3.77 -10.35 -1.85
CA GLU A 11 -3.26 -9.98 -0.53
C GLU A 11 -1.82 -9.56 -0.63
N TYR A 12 -1.48 -8.52 0.11
CA TYR A 12 -0.14 -7.99 0.17
C TYR A 12 0.22 -7.83 1.64
N VAL A 13 1.42 -8.20 2.00
CA VAL A 13 1.89 -8.11 3.36
C VAL A 13 3.14 -7.25 3.38
N GLY A 14 3.23 -6.36 4.33
CA GLY A 14 4.40 -5.53 4.45
C GLY A 14 4.24 -4.48 5.52
N VAL A 15 5.08 -3.47 5.45
CA VAL A 15 5.10 -2.37 6.41
C VAL A 15 4.76 -1.09 5.68
N LEU A 16 3.86 -0.31 6.27
CA LEU A 16 3.50 0.98 5.72
C LEU A 16 4.49 2.03 6.20
N VAL A 17 4.98 2.82 5.26
CA VAL A 17 5.92 3.89 5.58
C VAL A 17 5.50 5.15 4.86
N GLU A 18 5.92 6.27 5.42
CA GLU A 18 5.66 7.56 4.79
C GLU A 18 6.54 7.73 3.58
N HIS A 19 6.00 8.41 2.60
CA HIS A 19 6.71 8.69 1.36
C HIS A 19 6.55 10.17 1.06
N PHE A 20 7.68 10.86 0.87
CA PHE A 20 7.68 12.27 0.56
C PHE A 20 8.29 12.45 -0.81
N GLU A 21 7.65 13.26 -1.61
CA GLU A 21 8.11 13.49 -2.96
C GLU A 21 7.95 14.95 -3.32
N TYR A 22 8.96 15.51 -3.94
CA TYR A 22 8.92 16.90 -4.36
C TYR A 22 8.77 16.92 -5.88
N VAL A 23 7.62 17.37 -6.34
CA VAL A 23 7.32 17.35 -7.76
C VAL A 23 6.89 18.75 -8.18
N GLN A 24 7.64 19.33 -9.10
CA GLN A 24 7.27 20.62 -9.69
C GLN A 24 6.96 21.68 -8.65
N GLY A 25 7.83 21.79 -7.65
CA GLY A 25 7.66 22.80 -6.64
C GLY A 25 6.64 22.50 -5.58
N SER A 26 6.05 21.33 -5.65
CA SER A 26 5.05 20.92 -4.71
C SER A 26 5.55 19.72 -3.92
N PHE A 27 5.26 19.72 -2.63
CA PHE A 27 5.72 18.65 -1.76
C PHE A 27 4.57 17.71 -1.52
N ASP A 28 4.72 16.50 -2.02
CA ASP A 28 3.69 15.49 -1.87
C ASP A 28 4.02 14.53 -0.76
N HIS A 29 3.02 14.20 0.02
CA HIS A 29 3.17 13.30 1.15
C HIS A 29 2.22 12.14 0.94
N GLY A 30 2.75 10.94 0.87
CA GLY A 30 1.94 9.76 0.64
C GLY A 30 2.37 8.62 1.52
N VAL A 31 1.82 7.46 1.24
CA VAL A 31 2.09 6.24 1.98
C VAL A 31 2.44 5.16 0.98
N ILE A 32 3.49 4.41 1.27
CA ILE A 32 3.81 3.25 0.45
C ILE A 32 3.85 2.01 1.31
N LEU A 33 3.60 0.88 0.69
CA LEU A 33 3.73 -0.42 1.32
C LEU A 33 5.05 -1.02 0.87
N GLN A 34 5.94 -1.27 1.82
CA GLN A 34 7.15 -2.03 1.55
C GLN A 34 6.80 -3.49 1.79
N ALA A 35 6.53 -4.18 0.71
CA ALA A 35 5.97 -5.51 0.79
C ALA A 35 7.05 -6.57 0.97
N THR A 36 6.64 -7.73 1.44
CA THR A 36 7.56 -8.82 1.67
C THR A 36 8.12 -9.41 0.39
N ASP A 37 7.51 -9.09 -0.75
CA ASP A 37 8.04 -9.53 -2.05
C ASP A 37 9.11 -8.59 -2.57
N GLU A 38 9.56 -7.66 -1.72
CA GLU A 38 10.61 -6.70 -2.04
C GLU A 38 10.15 -5.66 -3.06
N GLN A 39 8.86 -5.52 -3.26
CA GLN A 39 8.29 -4.49 -4.10
C GLN A 39 7.75 -3.38 -3.23
N GLU A 40 7.69 -2.20 -3.80
CA GLU A 40 7.06 -1.07 -3.12
C GLU A 40 5.83 -0.68 -3.90
N TYR A 41 4.74 -0.48 -3.18
CA TYR A 41 3.47 -0.11 -3.80
C TYR A 41 3.01 1.22 -3.23
N LEU A 42 2.70 2.16 -4.10
CA LEU A 42 2.12 3.43 -3.65
C LEU A 42 0.67 3.15 -3.26
N ILE A 43 0.28 3.63 -2.09
CA ILE A 43 -1.08 3.40 -1.63
C ILE A 43 -1.95 4.53 -2.14
N LEU A 44 -2.99 4.19 -2.89
CA LEU A 44 -3.95 5.19 -3.34
C LEU A 44 -4.77 5.65 -2.16
N GLU A 45 -4.89 6.97 -2.04
CA GLU A 45 -5.61 7.59 -0.91
C GLU A 45 -5.02 7.14 0.41
N GLY A 46 -3.70 7.09 0.46
CA GLY A 46 -3.03 6.53 1.63
C GLY A 46 -3.22 7.31 2.91
N HIS A 47 -3.74 8.54 2.83
CA HIS A 47 -3.93 9.32 4.05
C HIS A 47 -4.88 8.62 5.02
N HIS A 48 -5.74 7.74 4.53
CA HIS A 48 -6.62 6.98 5.41
C HIS A 48 -5.85 5.95 6.22
N LEU A 49 -4.63 5.65 5.83
CA LEU A 49 -3.85 4.61 6.47
C LEU A 49 -2.78 5.14 7.40
N ILE A 50 -2.77 6.44 7.63
CA ILE A 50 -1.79 7.03 8.52
C ILE A 50 -1.76 6.36 9.90
N PRO A 51 -2.89 5.95 10.46
CA PRO A 51 -2.84 5.28 11.76
C PRO A 51 -2.08 3.96 11.76
N PHE A 52 -1.83 3.40 10.57
CA PHE A 52 -1.13 2.12 10.46
C PHE A 52 0.34 2.27 10.08
N LEU A 53 0.85 3.49 10.05
CA LEU A 53 2.24 3.71 9.65
C LEU A 53 3.19 2.96 10.58
N ARG A 54 4.21 2.39 9.96
CA ARG A 54 5.27 1.64 10.63
C ARG A 54 4.80 0.37 11.29
N GLN A 55 3.63 -0.08 10.89
CA GLN A 55 3.13 -1.36 11.37
C GLN A 55 3.15 -2.35 10.23
N ARG A 56 3.31 -3.61 10.59
CA ARG A 56 3.17 -4.68 9.62
C ARG A 56 1.69 -4.93 9.41
N VAL A 57 1.28 -4.97 8.16
CA VAL A 57 -0.14 -5.08 7.83
C VAL A 57 -0.33 -6.10 6.72
N ARG A 58 -1.54 -6.62 6.67
CA ARG A 58 -2.02 -7.40 5.54
C ARG A 58 -3.09 -6.59 4.85
N ILE A 59 -2.94 -6.42 3.57
CA ILE A 59 -3.85 -5.60 2.77
C ILE A 59 -4.47 -6.47 1.71
N ALA A 60 -5.79 -6.39 1.59
CA ALA A 60 -6.50 -6.95 0.45
C ALA A 60 -6.80 -5.78 -0.48
N GLY A 61 -6.37 -5.90 -1.71
CA GLY A 61 -6.53 -4.78 -2.63
C GLY A 61 -6.32 -5.15 -4.07
N ARG A 62 -6.40 -4.14 -4.90
CA ARG A 62 -6.21 -4.29 -6.35
C ARG A 62 -5.01 -3.50 -6.79
N LEU A 63 -4.20 -4.13 -7.61
CA LEU A 63 -3.00 -3.50 -8.14
C LEU A 63 -3.36 -2.71 -9.39
N HIS A 64 -2.87 -1.50 -9.46
CA HIS A 64 -3.01 -0.65 -10.61
C HIS A 64 -1.64 -0.22 -11.07
N ASP A 65 -1.47 -0.10 -12.38
CA ASP A 65 -0.24 0.43 -12.93
C ASP A 65 -0.56 1.82 -13.45
N LEU A 66 -0.18 2.82 -12.67
CA LEU A 66 -0.45 4.20 -13.03
C LEU A 66 0.84 4.83 -13.50
N GLU A 67 0.94 5.02 -14.81
CA GLU A 67 2.11 5.65 -15.41
C GLU A 67 3.40 4.95 -15.02
N GLY A 68 3.37 3.62 -15.07
CA GLY A 68 4.56 2.84 -14.76
C GLY A 68 4.80 2.62 -13.29
N ARG A 69 3.94 3.17 -12.43
CA ARG A 69 4.13 3.04 -11.00
C ARG A 69 3.09 2.08 -10.43
N LYS A 70 3.56 1.10 -9.69
CA LYS A 70 2.66 0.15 -9.06
C LYS A 70 1.93 0.81 -7.92
N SER A 71 0.63 0.85 -8.01
CA SER A 71 -0.21 1.53 -7.03
C SER A 71 -1.26 0.55 -6.53
N LEU A 72 -1.60 0.67 -5.27
CA LEU A 72 -2.47 -0.30 -4.64
C LEU A 72 -3.73 0.38 -4.12
N GLU A 73 -4.85 -0.12 -4.58
CA GLU A 73 -6.15 0.28 -4.08
C GLU A 73 -6.51 -0.62 -2.92
N VAL A 74 -6.64 -0.07 -1.73
CA VAL A 74 -6.85 -0.87 -0.53
C VAL A 74 -8.33 -1.05 -0.30
N LEU A 75 -8.75 -2.29 -0.20
CA LEU A 75 -10.13 -2.63 0.10
C LEU A 75 -10.28 -3.01 1.56
N GLU A 76 -9.24 -3.60 2.13
CA GLU A 76 -9.29 -4.02 3.52
C GLU A 76 -7.88 -4.03 4.06
N ILE A 77 -7.70 -3.63 5.31
CA ILE A 77 -6.40 -3.64 5.93
C ILE A 77 -6.53 -4.19 7.34
N ARG A 78 -5.56 -5.01 7.72
CA ARG A 78 -5.50 -5.57 9.07
C ARG A 78 -4.08 -5.50 9.58
N PRO A 79 -3.87 -5.01 10.78
CA PRO A 79 -2.52 -5.09 11.36
C PRO A 79 -2.19 -6.53 11.69
N ILE A 80 -0.93 -6.88 11.53
CA ILE A 80 -0.44 -8.20 11.88
C ILE A 80 0.37 -8.05 13.14
N GLN A 81 -0.04 -8.75 14.19
CA GLN A 81 0.74 -8.72 15.39
C GLN A 81 1.68 -9.87 15.39
N LEU A 82 2.88 -9.51 15.70
CA LEU A 82 3.84 -10.56 15.83
C LEU A 82 3.66 -11.12 17.16
N ASN A 83 3.25 -12.04 17.39
CA ASN A 83 3.03 -12.40 18.53
C ASN A 83 3.75 -12.92 19.29
N GLY A 84 3.85 -12.91 19.67
CA GLY A 84 4.53 -13.36 20.32
C GLY A 84 4.19 -13.75 21.52
N THR A 85 4.03 -13.78 21.78
CA THR A 85 3.98 -13.94 22.57
C THR A 85 3.76 -14.01 23.57
N LEU A 86 3.82 -13.81 23.77
CA LEU A 86 3.76 -13.74 24.51
C LEU A 86 3.43 -13.93 25.25
N GLN A 87 3.41 -13.94 25.62
CA GLN A 87 3.29 -14.05 26.17
C GLN A 87 3.26 -14.43 26.66
#